data_bd1b36f1124d484ab10d9c697e793b00
#
_entry.id   bd1b36f1124d484ab10d9c697e793b00
#
_cell.length_a   1.000
_cell.length_b   1.000
_cell.length_c   1.000
_cell.angle_alpha   90.00
_cell.angle_beta   90.00
_cell.angle_gamma   90.00
#
_symmetry.space_group_name_H-M   'P 1'
#
loop_
_entity.id
_entity.type
_entity.pdbx_description
1 polymer ?
#
loop_
_entity_poly.entity_id
_entity_poly.type
_entity_poly.pdbx_seq_one_letter_code
_entity_poly.pdbx_strand_id
1 'polypeptide(L)'
;MISLFGIADNCTILWIFFTFRQMKIDAPYIVDLSPKKLVGKHVITSMAEDKTGLLWASFMPHRKQIQHQIGQDLYSLQVFPKGYFNVFNPMTSFEKWALVEVEHHHAIPENMEAFSLPGGQYAVFKHRGMDTAIFQYIYSTWLPASGFALDNRPHFEVLGEKYKQGSPDSEEEIWIPIST
;
A
#
# COMPACT_ATOMS: atom_id res chain seq x y z
N MET A 1 -48.94 15.18 -57.83
CA MET A 1 -47.59 14.96 -58.44
C MET A 1 -46.56 15.05 -57.37
N ILE A 2 -45.90 13.91 -57.10
CA ILE A 2 -44.72 13.65 -56.31
C ILE A 2 -44.78 13.85 -54.79
N SER A 3 -44.97 12.76 -54.11
CA SER A 3 -44.69 12.42 -52.72
C SER A 3 -43.21 12.49 -52.45
N LEU A 4 -42.80 13.02 -51.27
CA LEU A 4 -41.49 12.72 -50.68
C LEU A 4 -41.71 12.28 -49.23
N PHE A 5 -41.47 11.00 -49.05
CA PHE A 5 -41.35 10.35 -47.74
C PHE A 5 -40.08 10.85 -47.03
N GLY A 6 -40.24 11.40 -45.86
CA GLY A 6 -39.15 11.66 -44.93
C GLY A 6 -38.92 10.43 -44.04
N ILE A 7 -37.74 9.88 -44.11
CA ILE A 7 -37.26 8.75 -43.31
C ILE A 7 -36.92 9.30 -41.94
N ALA A 8 -37.59 8.82 -40.90
CA ALA A 8 -37.21 9.07 -39.52
C ALA A 8 -36.01 8.15 -39.16
N ASP A 9 -34.86 8.74 -39.03
CA ASP A 9 -33.68 8.06 -38.50
C ASP A 9 -33.83 7.92 -36.99
N ASN A 10 -34.11 6.70 -36.58
CA ASN A 10 -34.02 6.26 -35.18
C ASN A 10 -32.54 6.21 -34.77
N CYS A 11 -31.99 7.31 -34.30
CA CYS A 11 -30.72 7.31 -33.59
C CYS A 11 -30.93 6.74 -32.17
N THR A 12 -30.91 5.43 -32.08
CA THR A 12 -30.86 4.72 -30.81
C THR A 12 -29.51 5.02 -30.14
N ILE A 13 -29.51 6.03 -29.25
CA ILE A 13 -28.38 6.29 -28.38
C ILE A 13 -28.29 5.12 -27.42
N LEU A 14 -27.36 4.18 -27.74
CA LEU A 14 -27.02 3.09 -26.87
C LEU A 14 -26.23 3.67 -25.68
N TRP A 15 -26.95 3.97 -24.61
CA TRP A 15 -26.32 4.25 -23.32
C TRP A 15 -25.67 2.97 -22.85
N ILE A 16 -24.38 2.83 -23.12
CA ILE A 16 -23.56 1.82 -22.48
C ILE A 16 -23.42 2.28 -21.02
N PHE A 17 -24.29 1.75 -20.18
CA PHE A 17 -24.08 1.81 -18.74
C PHE A 17 -22.83 1.00 -18.42
N PHE A 18 -21.68 1.64 -18.44
CA PHE A 18 -20.51 1.16 -17.75
C PHE A 18 -20.90 1.18 -16.26
N THR A 19 -21.36 0.06 -15.76
CA THR A 19 -21.46 -0.15 -14.32
C THR A 19 -20.05 -0.15 -13.78
N PHE A 20 -19.56 1.05 -13.44
CA PHE A 20 -18.47 1.16 -12.49
C PHE A 20 -18.95 0.43 -11.23
N ARG A 21 -18.45 -0.78 -11.02
CA ARG A 21 -18.58 -1.46 -9.74
C ARG A 21 -17.84 -0.55 -8.76
N GLN A 22 -18.63 0.34 -8.13
CA GLN A 22 -18.12 1.28 -7.15
C GLN A 22 -17.47 0.44 -6.08
N MET A 23 -16.12 0.41 -6.06
CA MET A 23 -15.37 -0.24 -5.00
C MET A 23 -15.78 0.42 -3.70
N LYS A 24 -16.46 -0.33 -2.84
CA LYS A 24 -16.82 0.14 -1.51
C LYS A 24 -15.53 0.10 -0.68
N ILE A 25 -14.78 1.20 -0.72
CA ILE A 25 -13.64 1.38 0.15
C ILE A 25 -14.18 1.90 1.47
N ASP A 26 -14.00 1.14 2.54
CA ASP A 26 -14.40 1.56 3.88
C ASP A 26 -13.54 2.76 4.31
N ALA A 27 -14.13 3.66 5.11
CA ALA A 27 -13.40 4.78 5.67
C ALA A 27 -12.24 4.25 6.55
N PRO A 28 -11.06 4.88 6.49
CA PRO A 28 -9.96 4.50 7.36
C PRO A 28 -10.27 4.84 8.81
N TYR A 29 -9.62 4.15 9.72
CA TYR A 29 -9.56 4.53 11.12
C TYR A 29 -8.20 5.17 11.44
N ILE A 30 -8.19 6.11 12.38
CA ILE A 30 -6.98 6.82 12.77
C ILE A 30 -6.40 6.15 14.02
N VAL A 31 -5.10 5.88 13.97
CA VAL A 31 -4.36 5.20 15.04
C VAL A 31 -3.15 6.01 15.46
N ASP A 32 -2.96 6.16 16.76
CA ASP A 32 -1.69 6.61 17.33
C ASP A 32 -0.79 5.37 17.52
N LEU A 33 0.12 5.15 16.59
CA LEU A 33 1.05 4.04 16.62
C LEU A 33 2.16 4.30 17.65
N SER A 34 2.38 3.36 18.55
CA SER A 34 3.60 3.34 19.38
C SER A 34 4.81 2.92 18.53
N PRO A 35 6.03 3.43 18.81
CA PRO A 35 7.23 3.01 18.08
C PRO A 35 7.40 1.49 18.12
N LYS A 36 7.84 0.90 16.99
CA LYS A 36 8.09 -0.53 16.85
C LYS A 36 9.53 -0.81 16.49
N LYS A 37 10.02 -1.95 16.96
CA LYS A 37 11.32 -2.49 16.53
C LYS A 37 11.08 -3.60 15.53
N LEU A 38 11.67 -3.48 14.36
CA LEU A 38 11.51 -4.42 13.27
C LEU A 38 12.88 -4.96 12.84
N VAL A 39 12.90 -6.16 12.27
CA VAL A 39 14.10 -6.78 11.70
C VAL A 39 13.74 -7.40 10.36
N GLY A 40 14.62 -7.23 9.38
CA GLY A 40 14.44 -7.85 8.06
C GLY A 40 15.44 -7.41 7.03
N LYS A 41 14.99 -7.30 5.78
CA LYS A 41 15.82 -6.93 4.63
C LYS A 41 15.22 -5.76 3.88
N HIS A 42 16.08 -5.03 3.16
CA HIS A 42 15.61 -3.98 2.25
C HIS A 42 16.28 -4.06 0.88
N VAL A 43 15.71 -3.35 -0.06
CA VAL A 43 16.27 -3.06 -1.38
C VAL A 43 15.96 -1.62 -1.76
N ILE A 44 16.84 -1.02 -2.55
CA ILE A 44 16.54 0.22 -3.25
C ILE A 44 15.81 -0.13 -4.53
N THR A 45 14.62 0.45 -4.70
CA THR A 45 13.72 0.19 -5.81
C THR A 45 13.03 1.47 -6.26
N SER A 46 12.27 1.42 -7.37
CA SER A 46 11.41 2.50 -7.83
C SER A 46 10.09 1.91 -8.33
N MET A 47 9.10 2.75 -8.63
CA MET A 47 7.85 2.28 -9.24
C MET A 47 8.07 1.71 -10.65
N ALA A 48 9.06 2.23 -11.39
CA ALA A 48 9.42 1.76 -12.73
C ALA A 48 10.24 0.46 -12.72
N GLU A 49 11.02 0.23 -11.65
CA GLU A 49 11.87 -0.95 -11.48
C GLU A 49 11.52 -1.63 -10.15
N ASP A 50 10.35 -2.25 -10.10
CA ASP A 50 9.87 -2.91 -8.87
C ASP A 50 10.65 -4.18 -8.57
N LYS A 51 11.36 -4.18 -7.43
CA LYS A 51 12.12 -5.31 -6.90
C LYS A 51 11.46 -5.98 -5.69
N THR A 52 10.21 -5.66 -5.39
CA THR A 52 9.47 -6.20 -4.24
C THR A 52 9.46 -7.73 -4.23
N GLY A 53 9.23 -8.37 -5.38
CA GLY A 53 9.25 -9.84 -5.46
C GLY A 53 10.60 -10.44 -5.12
N LEU A 54 11.72 -9.83 -5.57
CA LEU A 54 13.08 -10.27 -5.24
C LEU A 54 13.38 -10.10 -3.74
N LEU A 55 12.95 -9.00 -3.15
CA LEU A 55 13.09 -8.75 -1.72
C LEU A 55 12.40 -9.85 -0.90
N TRP A 56 11.14 -10.13 -1.16
CA TRP A 56 10.39 -11.16 -0.44
C TRP A 56 10.95 -12.56 -0.67
N ALA A 57 11.38 -12.89 -1.88
CA ALA A 57 12.04 -14.17 -2.19
C ALA A 57 13.36 -14.34 -1.41
N SER A 58 14.08 -13.25 -1.15
CA SER A 58 15.32 -13.27 -0.35
C SER A 58 15.08 -13.31 1.16
N PHE A 59 13.96 -12.75 1.63
CA PHE A 59 13.65 -12.63 3.06
C PHE A 59 12.98 -13.88 3.63
N MET A 60 11.93 -14.38 2.96
CA MET A 60 11.05 -15.42 3.51
C MET A 60 11.77 -16.72 3.90
N PRO A 61 12.78 -17.25 3.15
CA PRO A 61 13.50 -18.45 3.56
C PRO A 61 14.27 -18.30 4.87
N HIS A 62 14.66 -17.06 5.19
CA HIS A 62 15.50 -16.76 6.36
C HIS A 62 14.71 -16.17 7.54
N ARG A 63 13.42 -15.85 7.38
CA ARG A 63 12.58 -15.23 8.41
C ARG A 63 12.65 -15.98 9.74
N LYS A 64 12.66 -17.31 9.72
CA LYS A 64 12.67 -18.14 10.93
C LYS A 64 13.96 -18.03 11.75
N GLN A 65 15.01 -17.43 11.23
CA GLN A 65 16.26 -17.16 11.96
C GLN A 65 16.13 -15.98 12.92
N ILE A 66 15.14 -15.11 12.71
CA ILE A 66 14.86 -13.95 13.58
C ILE A 66 14.25 -14.47 14.88
N GLN A 67 14.91 -14.18 15.99
CA GLN A 67 14.46 -14.54 17.34
C GLN A 67 13.57 -13.43 17.93
N HIS A 68 12.82 -13.76 18.97
CA HIS A 68 12.00 -12.80 19.71
C HIS A 68 11.00 -12.00 18.85
N GLN A 69 10.42 -12.67 17.83
CA GLN A 69 9.37 -12.07 17.02
C GLN A 69 8.10 -11.86 17.86
N ILE A 70 7.47 -10.70 17.65
CA ILE A 70 6.16 -10.37 18.22
C ILE A 70 5.09 -10.69 17.16
N GLY A 71 4.21 -11.65 17.47
CA GLY A 71 3.15 -12.07 16.54
C GLY A 71 3.67 -12.81 15.31
N GLN A 72 2.87 -12.79 14.24
CA GLN A 72 3.18 -13.46 12.97
C GLN A 72 3.07 -12.54 11.75
N ASP A 73 2.68 -11.31 11.97
CA ASP A 73 2.48 -10.32 10.91
C ASP A 73 3.79 -9.99 10.20
N LEU A 74 3.68 -9.74 8.91
CA LEU A 74 4.77 -9.24 8.09
C LEU A 74 4.52 -7.77 7.79
N TYR A 75 5.59 -7.01 7.73
CA TYR A 75 5.55 -5.59 7.39
C TYR A 75 6.20 -5.37 6.03
N SER A 76 5.44 -4.86 5.08
CA SER A 76 5.90 -4.43 3.76
C SER A 76 6.01 -2.90 3.80
N LEU A 77 7.23 -2.36 4.02
CA LEU A 77 7.42 -0.96 4.41
C LEU A 77 8.17 -0.18 3.33
N GLN A 78 7.79 1.07 3.13
CA GLN A 78 8.43 2.01 2.21
C GLN A 78 8.94 3.24 2.95
N VAL A 79 10.22 3.58 2.70
CA VAL A 79 10.81 4.85 3.13
C VAL A 79 11.02 5.71 1.89
N PHE A 80 10.15 6.69 1.72
CA PHE A 80 10.24 7.63 0.60
C PHE A 80 11.18 8.78 0.91
N PRO A 81 11.96 9.27 -0.06
CA PRO A 81 12.75 10.48 0.13
C PRO A 81 11.85 11.69 0.32
N LYS A 82 12.36 12.69 1.04
CA LYS A 82 11.62 13.94 1.29
C LYS A 82 11.15 14.56 -0.04
N GLY A 83 9.86 14.90 -0.10
CA GLY A 83 9.27 15.52 -1.28
C GLY A 83 8.89 14.53 -2.40
N TYR A 84 8.98 13.24 -2.17
CA TYR A 84 8.61 12.20 -3.16
C TYR A 84 7.23 12.42 -3.77
N PHE A 85 6.26 12.81 -2.96
CA PHE A 85 4.87 13.01 -3.38
C PHE A 85 4.58 14.40 -3.94
N ASN A 86 5.55 15.34 -3.93
CA ASN A 86 5.33 16.69 -4.47
C ASN A 86 5.29 16.70 -6.00
N VAL A 87 6.16 15.88 -6.62
CA VAL A 87 6.20 15.69 -8.08
C VAL A 87 6.38 14.21 -8.34
N PHE A 88 5.31 13.55 -8.80
CA PHE A 88 5.37 12.13 -9.10
C PHE A 88 6.34 11.84 -10.25
N ASN A 89 7.36 11.02 -9.95
CA ASN A 89 8.28 10.49 -10.95
C ASN A 89 8.51 9.00 -10.66
N PRO A 90 8.04 8.07 -11.52
CA PRO A 90 8.15 6.64 -11.29
C PRO A 90 9.58 6.12 -11.23
N MET A 91 10.57 6.89 -11.71
CA MET A 91 12.01 6.56 -11.62
C MET A 91 12.63 6.93 -10.28
N THR A 92 11.95 7.73 -9.44
CA THR A 92 12.49 8.12 -8.14
C THR A 92 12.60 6.92 -7.22
N SER A 93 13.82 6.67 -6.75
CA SER A 93 14.12 5.53 -5.87
C SER A 93 13.62 5.77 -4.45
N PHE A 94 13.24 4.68 -3.80
CA PHE A 94 12.89 4.61 -2.39
C PHE A 94 13.36 3.28 -1.78
N GLU A 95 13.40 3.18 -0.45
CA GLU A 95 13.68 1.92 0.23
C GLU A 95 12.40 1.10 0.37
N LYS A 96 12.45 -0.16 -0.05
CA LYS A 96 11.40 -1.16 0.21
C LYS A 96 11.93 -2.19 1.18
N TRP A 97 11.21 -2.42 2.27
CA TRP A 97 11.57 -3.33 3.36
C TRP A 97 10.58 -4.48 3.49
N ALA A 98 11.09 -5.66 3.80
CA ALA A 98 10.33 -6.83 4.25
C ALA A 98 10.79 -7.15 5.68
N LEU A 99 9.88 -7.04 6.65
CA LEU A 99 10.21 -6.99 8.08
C LEU A 99 9.26 -7.84 8.92
N VAL A 100 9.72 -8.18 10.12
CA VAL A 100 8.89 -8.68 11.24
C VAL A 100 9.13 -7.85 12.49
N GLU A 101 8.14 -7.78 13.37
CA GLU A 101 8.26 -7.11 14.66
C GLU A 101 9.03 -7.97 15.66
N VAL A 102 9.89 -7.34 16.46
CA VAL A 102 10.71 -7.99 17.49
C VAL A 102 10.65 -7.22 18.82
N GLU A 103 10.88 -7.90 19.92
CA GLU A 103 10.93 -7.27 21.25
C GLU A 103 12.14 -6.33 21.37
N HIS A 104 13.26 -6.69 20.75
CA HIS A 104 14.53 -5.94 20.81
C HIS A 104 15.41 -6.24 19.59
N HIS A 105 16.38 -5.38 19.31
CA HIS A 105 17.34 -5.52 18.21
C HIS A 105 18.61 -6.32 18.60
N HIS A 106 18.51 -7.23 19.57
CA HIS A 106 19.61 -8.12 19.90
C HIS A 106 19.64 -9.34 18.98
N ALA A 107 20.81 -9.84 18.64
CA ALA A 107 20.97 -11.04 17.83
C ALA A 107 20.27 -10.99 16.45
N ILE A 108 20.55 -9.92 15.68
CA ILE A 108 20.07 -9.79 14.30
C ILE A 108 20.83 -10.82 13.43
N PRO A 109 20.12 -11.65 12.64
CA PRO A 109 20.75 -12.59 11.75
C PRO A 109 21.68 -11.93 10.73
N GLU A 110 22.69 -12.64 10.29
CA GLU A 110 23.56 -12.19 9.21
C GLU A 110 22.73 -11.86 7.95
N ASN A 111 23.08 -10.79 7.25
CA ASN A 111 22.35 -10.27 6.08
C ASN A 111 20.92 -9.78 6.36
N MET A 112 20.62 -9.46 7.61
CA MET A 112 19.43 -8.73 8.01
C MET A 112 19.80 -7.46 8.77
N GLU A 113 18.83 -6.54 8.86
CA GLU A 113 19.03 -5.23 9.44
C GLU A 113 17.91 -4.88 10.41
N ALA A 114 18.25 -4.05 11.41
CA ALA A 114 17.29 -3.46 12.32
C ALA A 114 16.59 -2.25 11.69
N PHE A 115 15.32 -2.12 11.93
CA PHE A 115 14.55 -0.95 11.56
C PHE A 115 13.75 -0.45 12.78
N SER A 116 13.92 0.81 13.14
CA SER A 116 13.11 1.45 14.19
C SER A 116 11.98 2.23 13.53
N LEU A 117 10.77 1.68 13.54
CA LEU A 117 9.58 2.35 13.02
C LEU A 117 9.13 3.42 14.04
N PRO A 118 9.16 4.72 13.67
CA PRO A 118 8.73 5.77 14.56
C PRO A 118 7.22 5.72 14.78
N GLY A 119 6.81 6.04 16.00
CA GLY A 119 5.41 6.19 16.33
C GLY A 119 4.78 7.45 15.74
N GLY A 120 3.47 7.61 15.96
CA GLY A 120 2.67 8.77 15.55
C GLY A 120 1.37 8.39 14.86
N GLN A 121 0.64 9.39 14.35
CA GLN A 121 -0.66 9.15 13.74
C GLN A 121 -0.57 8.51 12.36
N TYR A 122 -1.41 7.52 12.14
CA TYR A 122 -1.60 6.83 10.88
C TYR A 122 -3.08 6.72 10.51
N ALA A 123 -3.39 6.89 9.25
CA ALA A 123 -4.66 6.47 8.68
C ALA A 123 -4.52 5.03 8.18
N VAL A 124 -5.38 4.14 8.67
CA VAL A 124 -5.31 2.71 8.38
C VAL A 124 -6.50 2.28 7.53
N PHE A 125 -6.21 1.78 6.34
CA PHE A 125 -7.18 1.30 5.39
C PHE A 125 -7.15 -0.23 5.35
N LYS A 126 -8.32 -0.86 5.50
CA LYS A 126 -8.46 -2.29 5.22
C LYS A 126 -8.60 -2.49 3.71
N HIS A 127 -7.73 -3.29 3.16
CA HIS A 127 -7.77 -3.64 1.74
C HIS A 127 -8.04 -5.13 1.55
N ARG A 128 -8.87 -5.45 0.56
CA ARG A 128 -9.13 -6.81 0.12
C ARG A 128 -8.99 -6.90 -1.39
N GLY A 129 -8.17 -7.82 -1.83
CA GLY A 129 -7.93 -8.07 -3.25
C GLY A 129 -6.46 -7.92 -3.64
N MET A 130 -6.24 -7.71 -4.93
CA MET A 130 -4.89 -7.58 -5.52
C MET A 130 -4.73 -6.27 -6.31
N ASP A 131 -5.79 -5.46 -6.38
CA ASP A 131 -5.74 -4.24 -7.17
C ASP A 131 -5.03 -3.11 -6.40
N THR A 132 -4.48 -2.19 -7.16
CA THR A 132 -3.77 -1.02 -6.62
C THR A 132 -4.62 0.25 -6.60
N ALA A 133 -5.91 0.15 -6.95
CA ALA A 133 -6.82 1.30 -7.03
C ALA A 133 -7.04 1.95 -5.67
N ILE A 134 -6.87 1.18 -4.58
CA ILE A 134 -6.90 1.71 -3.21
C ILE A 134 -5.88 2.83 -3.01
N PHE A 135 -4.66 2.71 -3.54
CA PHE A 135 -3.64 3.76 -3.41
C PHE A 135 -4.03 5.03 -4.16
N GLN A 136 -4.59 4.90 -5.36
CA GLN A 136 -5.12 6.05 -6.09
C GLN A 136 -6.22 6.75 -5.27
N TYR A 137 -7.16 6.01 -4.69
CA TYR A 137 -8.20 6.56 -3.83
C TYR A 137 -7.59 7.30 -2.62
N ILE A 138 -6.63 6.69 -1.92
CA ILE A 138 -5.97 7.26 -0.74
C ILE A 138 -5.36 8.62 -1.07
N TYR A 139 -4.50 8.68 -2.09
CA TYR A 139 -3.72 9.89 -2.37
C TYR A 139 -4.46 10.94 -3.19
N SER A 140 -5.40 10.55 -4.05
CA SER A 140 -6.09 11.48 -4.94
C SER A 140 -7.49 11.90 -4.46
N THR A 141 -8.10 11.15 -3.52
CA THR A 141 -9.45 11.41 -3.08
C THR A 141 -9.53 11.62 -1.57
N TRP A 142 -9.13 10.61 -0.80
CA TRP A 142 -9.30 10.65 0.65
C TRP A 142 -8.38 11.68 1.31
N LEU A 143 -7.09 11.64 1.06
CA LEU A 143 -6.11 12.52 1.73
C LEU A 143 -6.41 14.00 1.50
N PRO A 144 -6.68 14.48 0.25
CA PRO A 144 -7.04 15.88 0.01
C PRO A 144 -8.32 16.33 0.72
N ALA A 145 -9.27 15.42 0.96
CA ALA A 145 -10.55 15.72 1.61
C ALA A 145 -10.53 15.51 3.13
N SER A 146 -9.50 14.87 3.68
CA SER A 146 -9.45 14.42 5.07
C SER A 146 -9.12 15.53 6.08
N GLY A 147 -8.53 16.64 5.65
CA GLY A 147 -7.98 17.67 6.52
C GLY A 147 -6.61 17.33 7.13
N PHE A 148 -6.07 16.14 6.85
CA PHE A 148 -4.72 15.75 7.26
C PHE A 148 -3.70 16.07 6.18
N ALA A 149 -2.44 16.28 6.59
CA ALA A 149 -1.30 16.32 5.71
C ALA A 149 -0.56 14.98 5.72
N LEU A 150 0.08 14.63 4.59
CA LEU A 150 0.96 13.47 4.51
C LEU A 150 2.24 13.76 5.30
N ASP A 151 2.64 12.83 6.17
CA ASP A 151 3.88 12.91 6.93
C ASP A 151 5.02 12.16 6.20
N ASN A 152 6.27 12.51 6.53
CA ASN A 152 7.46 11.87 5.95
C ASN A 152 7.89 10.56 6.64
N ARG A 153 7.11 10.07 7.61
CA ARG A 153 7.34 8.77 8.23
C ARG A 153 7.13 7.63 7.23
N PRO A 154 7.65 6.42 7.50
CA PRO A 154 7.44 5.28 6.62
C PRO A 154 5.96 4.96 6.39
N HIS A 155 5.61 4.62 5.14
CA HIS A 155 4.34 3.99 4.79
C HIS A 155 4.52 2.48 4.90
N PHE A 156 3.49 1.74 5.28
CA PHE A 156 3.62 0.30 5.32
C PHE A 156 2.28 -0.43 5.18
N GLU A 157 2.39 -1.68 4.79
CA GLU A 157 1.30 -2.65 4.80
C GLU A 157 1.56 -3.69 5.90
N VAL A 158 0.52 -4.06 6.63
CA VAL A 158 0.56 -5.18 7.57
C VAL A 158 -0.10 -6.38 6.90
N LEU A 159 0.70 -7.42 6.67
CA LEU A 159 0.30 -8.67 6.04
C LEU A 159 0.06 -9.70 7.13
N GLY A 160 -1.19 -9.73 7.64
CA GLY A 160 -1.61 -10.60 8.73
C GLY A 160 -2.03 -11.99 8.28
N GLU A 161 -2.74 -12.72 9.15
CA GLU A 161 -3.15 -14.11 8.93
C GLU A 161 -3.98 -14.31 7.65
N LYS A 162 -4.75 -13.32 7.25
CA LYS A 162 -5.62 -13.39 6.05
C LYS A 162 -4.93 -12.96 4.77
N TYR A 163 -3.67 -12.56 4.85
CA TYR A 163 -2.90 -12.24 3.65
C TYR A 163 -2.60 -13.50 2.84
N LYS A 164 -2.91 -13.45 1.55
CA LYS A 164 -2.70 -14.56 0.61
C LYS A 164 -2.13 -13.99 -0.69
N GLN A 165 -0.84 -14.14 -0.88
CA GLN A 165 -0.17 -13.62 -2.08
C GLN A 165 -0.88 -14.11 -3.36
N GLY A 166 -1.23 -13.17 -4.25
CA GLY A 166 -1.84 -13.46 -5.54
C GLY A 166 -3.31 -13.94 -5.47
N SER A 167 -4.00 -13.71 -4.35
CA SER A 167 -5.40 -14.11 -4.17
C SER A 167 -6.34 -12.89 -4.17
N PRO A 168 -7.49 -12.96 -4.87
CA PRO A 168 -8.52 -11.92 -4.78
C PRO A 168 -9.18 -11.83 -3.40
N ASP A 169 -8.96 -12.82 -2.54
CA ASP A 169 -9.47 -12.84 -1.16
C ASP A 169 -8.39 -12.48 -0.13
N SER A 170 -7.23 -11.98 -0.58
CA SER A 170 -6.19 -11.47 0.32
C SER A 170 -6.70 -10.25 1.09
N GLU A 171 -6.40 -10.19 2.40
CA GLU A 171 -6.68 -9.02 3.22
C GLU A 171 -5.38 -8.50 3.82
N GLU A 172 -5.22 -7.17 3.81
CA GLU A 172 -4.09 -6.45 4.40
C GLU A 172 -4.54 -5.12 4.97
N GLU A 173 -3.70 -4.51 5.79
CA GLU A 173 -3.90 -3.15 6.26
C GLU A 173 -2.84 -2.23 5.65
N ILE A 174 -3.27 -1.10 5.08
CA ILE A 174 -2.40 -0.08 4.51
C ILE A 174 -2.33 1.09 5.49
N TRP A 175 -1.14 1.38 5.97
CA TRP A 175 -0.85 2.39 6.98
C TRP A 175 -0.18 3.61 6.35
N ILE A 176 -0.89 4.73 6.32
CA ILE A 176 -0.44 5.99 5.74
C ILE A 176 -0.13 6.98 6.86
N PRO A 177 1.11 7.49 6.99
CA PRO A 177 1.46 8.43 8.04
C PRO A 177 0.84 9.78 7.77
N ILE A 178 0.19 10.34 8.79
CA ILE A 178 -0.52 11.62 8.70
C ILE A 178 -0.12 12.56 9.83
N SER A 179 -0.29 13.86 9.58
CA SER A 179 -0.18 14.94 10.58
C SER A 179 -1.35 15.90 10.46
N THR A 180 -1.66 16.62 11.51
CA THR A 180 -2.61 17.75 11.54
C THR A 180 -1.94 19.05 11.12
#